data_d61c75896fe469915c1fe8e90e068ced
#
_entry.id   d61c75896fe469915c1fe8e90e068ced
#
_cell.length_a   1.000
_cell.length_b   1.000
_cell.length_c   1.000
_cell.angle_alpha   90.00
_cell.angle_beta   90.00
_cell.angle_gamma   90.00
#
_symmetry.space_group_name_H-M   'P 1'
#
loop_
_entity.id
_entity.type
_entity.pdbx_description
1 polymer ?
#
loop_
_entity_poly.entity_id
_entity_poly.type
_entity_poly.pdbx_seq_one_letter_code
_entity_poly.pdbx_strand_id
1 'polypeptide(L)'
;AVLGDGELQEGLVWEAAMSAAHYKLDNLTAVVDWNGLQIDGRNEDVMTVAPVDEKFKAFGWNTLMVDGHDMKQLCEAFEAARSCKGRPTAIIAKTVKGKGVSFMEDQAGWHGKAPNEEQAKQAVAELGGEW
;
A
#
# COMPACT_ATOMS: atom_id res chain seq x y z
N ALA A 1 -1.23 1.46 -10.56
CA ALA A 1 -2.34 1.61 -9.62
C ALA A 1 -1.82 1.59 -8.20
N VAL A 2 -2.39 2.40 -7.30
CA VAL A 2 -2.12 2.34 -5.86
C VAL A 2 -3.39 1.84 -5.19
N LEU A 3 -3.25 0.87 -4.31
CA LEU A 3 -4.34 0.21 -3.58
C LEU A 3 -4.07 0.30 -2.09
N GLY A 4 -5.06 0.69 -1.30
CA GLY A 4 -5.02 0.51 0.15
C GLY A 4 -5.21 -0.97 0.50
N ASP A 5 -4.66 -1.40 1.61
CA ASP A 5 -4.83 -2.79 2.05
C ASP A 5 -6.28 -3.13 2.45
N GLY A 6 -7.01 -2.19 3.04
CA GLY A 6 -8.45 -2.34 3.26
C GLY A 6 -9.27 -2.40 1.96
N GLU A 7 -8.81 -1.73 0.90
CA GLU A 7 -9.42 -1.80 -0.44
C GLU A 7 -9.33 -3.20 -1.07
N LEU A 8 -8.36 -4.01 -0.65
CA LEU A 8 -8.26 -5.40 -1.10
C LEU A 8 -9.41 -6.30 -0.62
N GLN A 9 -10.32 -5.80 0.19
CA GLN A 9 -11.57 -6.48 0.55
C GLN A 9 -12.62 -6.40 -0.57
N GLU A 10 -12.42 -5.49 -1.54
CA GLU A 10 -13.30 -5.33 -2.69
C GLU A 10 -13.07 -6.46 -3.72
N GLY A 11 -14.14 -7.11 -4.16
CA GLY A 11 -14.09 -8.17 -5.16
C GLY A 11 -13.51 -7.72 -6.51
N LEU A 12 -13.77 -6.45 -6.89
CA LEU A 12 -13.29 -5.84 -8.12
C LEU A 12 -11.76 -5.90 -8.27
N VAL A 13 -11.01 -5.76 -7.17
CA VAL A 13 -9.54 -5.86 -7.19
C VAL A 13 -9.08 -7.23 -7.66
N TRP A 14 -9.72 -8.29 -7.17
CA TRP A 14 -9.37 -9.68 -7.53
C TRP A 14 -9.84 -10.07 -8.92
N GLU A 15 -10.99 -9.56 -9.36
CA GLU A 15 -11.46 -9.70 -10.74
C GLU A 15 -10.48 -9.03 -11.71
N ALA A 16 -10.02 -7.81 -11.40
CA ALA A 16 -9.01 -7.11 -12.17
C ALA A 16 -7.67 -7.85 -12.15
N ALA A 17 -7.26 -8.39 -11.00
CA ALA A 17 -6.01 -9.15 -10.88
C ALA A 17 -6.01 -10.40 -11.76
N MET A 18 -7.12 -11.15 -11.79
CA MET A 18 -7.29 -12.31 -12.68
C MET A 18 -7.22 -11.90 -14.15
N SER A 19 -7.92 -10.85 -14.53
CA SER A 19 -7.94 -10.35 -15.90
C SER A 19 -6.56 -9.85 -16.35
N ALA A 20 -5.87 -9.08 -15.51
CA ALA A 20 -4.54 -8.56 -15.82
C ALA A 20 -3.50 -9.67 -16.07
N ALA A 21 -3.55 -10.74 -15.28
CA ALA A 21 -2.69 -11.90 -15.49
C ALA A 21 -3.05 -12.65 -16.78
N HIS A 22 -4.35 -12.85 -17.03
CA HIS A 22 -4.83 -13.51 -18.26
C HIS A 22 -4.35 -12.78 -19.54
N TYR A 23 -4.50 -11.46 -19.56
CA TYR A 23 -4.08 -10.62 -20.69
C TYR A 23 -2.59 -10.27 -20.68
N LYS A 24 -1.83 -10.79 -19.72
CA LYS A 24 -0.37 -10.58 -19.59
C LYS A 24 0.01 -9.09 -19.61
N LEU A 25 -0.68 -8.30 -18.84
CA LEU A 25 -0.45 -6.85 -18.77
C LEU A 25 0.86 -6.55 -18.03
N ASP A 26 1.98 -6.78 -18.68
CA ASP A 26 3.32 -6.62 -18.11
C ASP A 26 3.76 -5.16 -17.93
N ASN A 27 2.96 -4.22 -18.39
CA ASN A 27 3.08 -2.78 -18.13
C ASN A 27 2.19 -2.31 -16.97
N LEU A 28 1.43 -3.21 -16.33
CA LEU A 28 0.64 -2.89 -15.15
C LEU A 28 1.42 -3.22 -13.88
N THR A 29 1.55 -2.23 -13.01
CA THR A 29 2.09 -2.40 -11.66
C THR A 29 1.04 -1.93 -10.67
N ALA A 30 0.68 -2.79 -9.71
CA ALA A 30 -0.10 -2.43 -8.54
C ALA A 30 0.84 -2.21 -7.35
N VAL A 31 0.66 -1.12 -6.63
CA VAL A 31 1.35 -0.87 -5.36
C VAL A 31 0.32 -0.97 -4.25
N VAL A 32 0.51 -1.88 -3.33
CA VAL A 32 -0.35 -2.02 -2.15
C VAL A 32 0.30 -1.29 -0.99
N ASP A 33 -0.37 -0.24 -0.50
CA ASP A 33 -0.04 0.42 0.76
C ASP A 33 -0.47 -0.49 1.91
N TRP A 34 0.47 -1.34 2.35
CA TRP A 34 0.25 -2.36 3.36
C TRP A 34 0.57 -1.83 4.75
N ASN A 35 -0.33 -0.99 5.30
CA ASN A 35 -0.16 -0.38 6.63
C ASN A 35 -0.92 -1.13 7.74
N GLY A 36 -1.76 -2.10 7.41
CA GLY A 36 -2.50 -2.92 8.35
C GLY A 36 -3.76 -2.26 8.92
N LEU A 37 -4.10 -1.06 8.46
CA LEU A 37 -5.22 -0.27 8.99
C LEU A 37 -6.22 0.11 7.91
N GLN A 38 -7.47 0.15 8.31
CA GLN A 38 -8.59 0.67 7.52
C GLN A 38 -9.45 1.59 8.38
N ILE A 39 -10.58 2.06 7.85
CA ILE A 39 -11.49 3.03 8.50
C ILE A 39 -11.86 2.59 9.93
N ASP A 40 -12.23 1.33 10.12
CA ASP A 40 -12.80 0.80 11.35
C ASP A 40 -11.77 0.17 12.31
N GLY A 41 -10.49 0.11 11.91
CA GLY A 41 -9.45 -0.46 12.75
C GLY A 41 -8.39 -1.27 12.00
N ARG A 42 -7.84 -2.27 12.67
CA ARG A 42 -6.88 -3.19 12.05
C ARG A 42 -7.57 -4.12 11.08
N ASN A 43 -6.90 -4.39 9.94
CA ASN A 43 -7.44 -5.32 8.94
C ASN A 43 -7.69 -6.72 9.51
N GLU A 44 -6.85 -7.18 10.44
CA GLU A 44 -7.00 -8.50 11.09
C GLU A 44 -8.25 -8.59 11.95
N ASP A 45 -8.70 -7.47 12.53
CA ASP A 45 -9.90 -7.42 13.39
C ASP A 45 -11.18 -7.18 12.60
N VAL A 46 -11.08 -6.45 11.48
CA VAL A 46 -12.26 -6.09 10.65
C VAL A 46 -12.52 -7.13 9.59
N MET A 47 -11.55 -7.38 8.70
CA MET A 47 -11.61 -8.39 7.65
C MET A 47 -10.20 -8.70 7.15
N THR A 48 -9.67 -9.85 7.51
CA THR A 48 -8.31 -10.26 7.15
C THR A 48 -8.12 -10.42 5.65
N VAL A 49 -7.19 -9.64 5.09
CA VAL A 49 -6.82 -9.73 3.66
C VAL A 49 -5.52 -10.49 3.41
N ALA A 50 -4.74 -10.76 4.47
CA ALA A 50 -3.51 -11.55 4.38
C ALA A 50 -3.79 -13.03 3.96
N PRO A 51 -2.83 -13.72 3.37
CA PRO A 51 -1.55 -13.24 2.85
C PRO A 51 -1.71 -12.59 1.47
N VAL A 52 -1.33 -11.31 1.33
CA VAL A 52 -1.59 -10.54 0.10
C VAL A 52 -0.70 -10.96 -1.05
N ASP A 53 0.59 -11.12 -0.78
CA ASP A 53 1.57 -11.51 -1.80
C ASP A 53 1.25 -12.89 -2.41
N GLU A 54 0.85 -13.86 -1.59
CA GLU A 54 0.49 -15.18 -2.07
C GLU A 54 -0.80 -15.18 -2.90
N LYS A 55 -1.76 -14.32 -2.55
CA LYS A 55 -2.98 -14.15 -3.34
C LYS A 55 -2.67 -13.62 -4.74
N PHE A 56 -1.86 -12.56 -4.86
CA PHE A 56 -1.41 -12.06 -6.17
C PHE A 56 -0.58 -13.08 -6.94
N LYS A 57 0.31 -13.83 -6.25
CA LYS A 57 1.06 -14.95 -6.87
C LYS A 57 0.12 -16.01 -7.44
N ALA A 58 -0.93 -16.38 -6.69
CA ALA A 58 -1.91 -17.37 -7.13
C ALA A 58 -2.68 -16.92 -8.39
N PHE A 59 -2.88 -15.62 -8.58
CA PHE A 59 -3.42 -15.05 -9.82
C PHE A 59 -2.39 -14.96 -10.96
N GLY A 60 -1.12 -15.32 -10.73
CA GLY A 60 -0.08 -15.31 -11.76
C GLY A 60 0.74 -14.02 -11.84
N TRP A 61 0.62 -13.13 -10.86
CA TRP A 61 1.42 -11.91 -10.78
C TRP A 61 2.85 -12.18 -10.30
N ASN A 62 3.79 -11.35 -10.74
CA ASN A 62 5.05 -11.16 -10.07
C ASN A 62 4.81 -10.35 -8.78
N THR A 63 5.39 -10.74 -7.65
CA THR A 63 5.18 -10.03 -6.38
C THR A 63 6.50 -9.66 -5.74
N LEU A 64 6.57 -8.44 -5.23
CA LEU A 64 7.72 -7.87 -4.55
C LEU A 64 7.27 -7.32 -3.19
N MET A 65 7.95 -7.73 -2.12
CA MET A 65 7.74 -7.20 -0.77
C MET A 65 8.83 -6.19 -0.47
N VAL A 66 8.46 -4.98 -0.06
CA VAL A 66 9.40 -3.89 0.23
C VAL A 66 9.02 -3.14 1.50
N ASP A 67 10.00 -2.50 2.12
CA ASP A 67 9.74 -1.42 3.07
C ASP A 67 9.27 -0.19 2.30
N GLY A 68 8.01 0.21 2.49
CA GLY A 68 7.40 1.35 1.80
C GLY A 68 7.92 2.71 2.25
N HIS A 69 8.76 2.77 3.29
CA HIS A 69 9.46 3.98 3.71
C HIS A 69 10.93 4.01 3.27
N ASP A 70 11.44 2.94 2.63
CA ASP A 70 12.77 2.91 2.02
C ASP A 70 12.67 3.25 0.52
N MET A 71 13.04 4.49 0.18
CA MET A 71 13.00 4.99 -1.19
C MET A 71 13.87 4.18 -2.15
N LYS A 72 14.98 3.61 -1.65
CA LYS A 72 15.85 2.77 -2.47
C LYS A 72 15.14 1.47 -2.85
N GLN A 73 14.54 0.78 -1.88
CA GLN A 73 13.78 -0.44 -2.16
C GLN A 73 12.61 -0.19 -3.11
N LEU A 74 11.90 0.94 -2.94
CA LEU A 74 10.82 1.32 -3.85
C LEU A 74 11.33 1.53 -5.29
N CYS A 75 12.41 2.28 -5.47
CA CYS A 75 13.01 2.48 -6.78
C CYS A 75 13.46 1.16 -7.42
N GLU A 76 14.13 0.30 -6.68
CA GLU A 76 14.56 -1.03 -7.13
C GLU A 76 13.35 -1.91 -7.52
N ALA A 77 12.26 -1.86 -6.74
CA ALA A 77 11.03 -2.59 -7.05
C ALA A 77 10.35 -2.10 -8.33
N PHE A 78 10.32 -0.80 -8.58
CA PHE A 78 9.78 -0.24 -9.83
C PHE A 78 10.63 -0.62 -11.04
N GLU A 79 11.96 -0.64 -10.93
CA GLU A 79 12.84 -1.11 -12.01
C GLU A 79 12.66 -2.61 -12.27
N ALA A 80 12.51 -3.42 -11.21
CA ALA A 80 12.23 -4.84 -11.33
C ALA A 80 10.85 -5.07 -11.99
N ALA A 81 9.83 -4.30 -11.61
CA ALA A 81 8.51 -4.36 -12.24
C ALA A 81 8.57 -4.02 -13.73
N ARG A 82 9.31 -2.96 -14.12
CA ARG A 82 9.51 -2.57 -15.52
C ARG A 82 10.18 -3.66 -16.34
N SER A 83 11.09 -4.39 -15.72
CA SER A 83 11.88 -5.45 -16.36
C SER A 83 11.13 -6.79 -16.43
N CYS A 84 10.10 -6.99 -15.61
CA CYS A 84 9.26 -8.18 -15.62
C CYS A 84 8.37 -8.20 -16.86
N LYS A 85 8.47 -9.26 -17.68
CA LYS A 85 7.69 -9.39 -18.90
C LYS A 85 6.73 -10.58 -18.86
N GLY A 86 5.62 -10.42 -19.60
CA GLY A 86 4.59 -11.43 -19.77
C GLY A 86 3.64 -11.60 -18.59
N ARG A 87 3.75 -10.79 -17.54
CA ARG A 87 2.84 -10.78 -16.39
C ARG A 87 2.89 -9.45 -15.63
N PRO A 88 1.78 -9.03 -14.98
CA PRO A 88 1.76 -7.84 -14.15
C PRO A 88 2.58 -8.02 -12.86
N THR A 89 2.93 -6.91 -12.21
CA THR A 89 3.67 -6.90 -10.93
C THR A 89 2.86 -6.25 -9.83
N ALA A 90 2.81 -6.88 -8.66
CA ALA A 90 2.31 -6.31 -7.41
C ALA A 90 3.48 -6.02 -6.46
N ILE A 91 3.63 -4.76 -6.06
CA ILE A 91 4.58 -4.31 -5.05
C ILE A 91 3.79 -4.15 -3.74
N ILE A 92 4.09 -5.00 -2.76
CA ILE A 92 3.47 -4.91 -1.44
C ILE A 92 4.39 -4.07 -0.56
N ALA A 93 4.07 -2.80 -0.42
CA ALA A 93 4.86 -1.83 0.31
C ALA A 93 4.41 -1.81 1.78
N LYS A 94 5.21 -2.37 2.67
CA LYS A 94 4.93 -2.32 4.10
C LYS A 94 5.18 -0.90 4.61
N THR A 95 4.13 -0.27 5.12
CA THR A 95 4.14 1.10 5.58
C THR A 95 3.60 1.23 7.01
N VAL A 96 3.73 2.42 7.55
CA VAL A 96 3.09 2.83 8.80
C VAL A 96 2.23 4.05 8.51
N LYS A 97 0.93 3.96 8.77
CA LYS A 97 0.01 5.08 8.60
C LYS A 97 0.43 6.26 9.46
N GLY A 98 0.52 7.47 8.89
CA GLY A 98 0.92 8.68 9.59
C GLY A 98 2.39 8.73 10.01
N LYS A 99 3.26 7.97 9.34
CA LYS A 99 4.70 7.85 9.63
C LYS A 99 5.37 9.20 9.85
N GLY A 100 6.07 9.32 10.99
CA GLY A 100 6.82 10.52 11.37
C GLY A 100 6.03 11.57 12.15
N VAL A 101 4.70 11.39 12.30
CA VAL A 101 3.85 12.29 13.09
C VAL A 101 3.34 11.54 14.32
N SER A 102 3.85 11.91 15.49
CA SER A 102 3.69 11.15 16.74
C SER A 102 2.25 10.83 17.12
N PHE A 103 1.31 11.75 16.90
CA PHE A 103 -0.10 11.58 17.21
C PHE A 103 -0.92 10.92 16.09
N MET A 104 -0.34 10.69 14.91
CA MET A 104 -0.99 10.05 13.77
C MET A 104 -0.47 8.62 13.52
N GLU A 105 0.77 8.34 13.91
CA GLU A 105 1.46 7.10 13.60
C GLU A 105 0.69 5.90 14.15
N ASP A 106 0.38 4.93 13.28
CA ASP A 106 -0.38 3.71 13.57
C ASP A 106 -1.78 3.95 14.17
N GLN A 107 -2.43 5.07 13.79
CA GLN A 107 -3.75 5.44 14.30
C GLN A 107 -4.81 5.43 13.19
N ALA A 108 -5.74 4.45 13.21
CA ALA A 108 -6.84 4.34 12.24
C ALA A 108 -7.75 5.58 12.23
N GLY A 109 -7.93 6.23 13.38
CA GLY A 109 -8.79 7.41 13.53
C GLY A 109 -8.39 8.63 12.68
N TRP A 110 -7.22 8.62 12.06
CA TRP A 110 -6.78 9.64 11.10
C TRP A 110 -7.14 9.32 9.64
N HIS A 111 -7.85 8.22 9.42
CA HIS A 111 -8.39 7.94 8.10
C HIS A 111 -9.53 8.93 7.78
N GLY A 112 -9.31 9.83 6.83
CA GLY A 112 -10.31 10.82 6.42
C GLY A 112 -10.55 11.99 7.40
N LYS A 113 -9.66 12.18 8.39
CA LYS A 113 -9.71 13.30 9.33
C LYS A 113 -8.60 14.31 9.03
N ALA A 114 -8.98 15.58 8.90
CA ALA A 114 -8.01 16.67 8.78
C ALA A 114 -7.48 17.09 10.17
N PRO A 115 -6.18 17.41 10.32
CA PRO A 115 -5.66 18.03 11.54
C PRO A 115 -6.19 19.45 11.69
N ASN A 116 -6.35 19.91 12.93
CA ASN A 116 -6.57 21.32 13.20
C ASN A 116 -5.24 22.10 13.06
N GLU A 117 -5.27 23.44 13.19
CA GLU A 117 -4.09 24.28 12.97
C GLU A 117 -2.92 23.95 13.91
N GLU A 118 -3.17 23.70 15.19
CA GLU A 118 -2.13 23.32 16.16
C GLU A 118 -1.51 21.97 15.81
N GLN A 119 -2.34 21.01 15.48
CA GLN A 119 -1.91 19.67 15.04
C GLN A 119 -1.12 19.73 13.73
N ALA A 120 -1.53 20.59 12.79
CA ALA A 120 -0.82 20.78 11.55
C ALA A 120 0.57 21.38 11.78
N LYS A 121 0.68 22.41 12.63
CA LYS A 121 1.97 23.00 13.05
C LYS A 121 2.89 21.97 13.71
N GLN A 122 2.34 21.17 14.64
CA GLN A 122 3.09 20.10 15.27
C GLN A 122 3.59 19.08 14.26
N ALA A 123 2.72 18.61 13.37
CA ALA A 123 3.07 17.63 12.34
C ALA A 123 4.18 18.14 11.41
N VAL A 124 4.08 19.39 10.97
CA VAL A 124 5.12 20.01 10.12
C VAL A 124 6.46 20.09 10.86
N ALA A 125 6.45 20.49 12.14
CA ALA A 125 7.66 20.56 12.95
C ALA A 125 8.29 19.17 13.16
N GLU A 126 7.49 18.14 13.45
CA GLU A 126 7.97 16.75 13.62
C GLU A 126 8.59 16.20 12.33
N LEU A 127 8.10 16.62 11.17
CA LEU A 127 8.64 16.26 9.84
C LEU A 127 9.82 17.13 9.40
N GLY A 128 10.30 18.04 10.26
CA GLY A 128 11.45 18.92 9.97
C GLY A 128 11.13 20.08 9.03
N GLY A 129 9.87 20.43 8.85
CA GLY A 129 9.42 21.58 8.08
C GLY A 129 9.24 22.83 8.92
N GLU A 130 9.01 23.96 8.25
CA GLU A 130 8.62 25.23 8.84
C GLU A 130 7.18 25.58 8.45
N TRP A 131 6.43 26.16 9.40
CA TRP A 131 5.01 26.53 9.19
C TRP A 131 4.90 27.98 8.73
#